data_673bdb02843f425c90106b38bed35e61
#
_entry.id   673bdb02843f425c90106b38bed35e61
#
_cell.length_a   1.000
_cell.length_b   1.000
_cell.length_c   1.000
_cell.angle_alpha   90.00
_cell.angle_beta   90.00
_cell.angle_gamma   90.00
#
_symmetry.space_group_name_H-M   'P 1'
#
loop_
_entity.id
_entity.type
_entity.pdbx_description
1 polymer ?
#
loop_
_entity_poly.entity_id
_entity_poly.type
_entity_poly.pdbx_seq_one_letter_code
_entity_poly.pdbx_strand_id
1 'polypeptide(L)'
;MVFRAGLKNPNIEFVAVNDPFMTPDYMAYMLKYDTMHGRYDGTIEYTDDAIIVDGKKVLFFAEMDPKNIPWGKVGADYVVESTGVFLTKEKAQAHIDGGAKKVIMSAPSKDDTPMFVMGVNQDTYTCLLYTSRCV
;
A
#
# COMPACT_ATOMS: atom_id res chain seq x y z
N MET A 1 5.86 6.46 -1.96
CA MET A 1 6.33 6.23 -3.36
C MET A 1 5.39 5.33 -4.14
N VAL A 2 5.03 4.13 -3.68
CA VAL A 2 4.11 3.20 -4.37
C VAL A 2 2.80 3.89 -4.76
N PHE A 3 2.17 4.59 -3.82
CA PHE A 3 0.95 5.35 -4.06
C PHE A 3 1.11 6.34 -5.23
N ARG A 4 2.13 7.20 -5.16
CA ARG A 4 2.40 8.21 -6.19
C ARG A 4 2.71 7.60 -7.57
N ALA A 5 3.47 6.51 -7.62
CA ALA A 5 3.78 5.81 -8.85
C ALA A 5 2.55 5.14 -9.48
N GLY A 6 1.66 4.59 -8.63
CA GLY A 6 0.46 3.89 -9.09
C GLY A 6 -0.68 4.81 -9.54
N LEU A 7 -0.72 6.08 -9.12
CA LEU A 7 -1.80 7.01 -9.47
C LEU A 7 -2.01 7.19 -10.98
N LYS A 8 -0.92 7.09 -11.76
CA LYS A 8 -0.96 7.23 -13.22
C LYS A 8 -1.22 5.91 -13.96
N ASN A 9 -1.32 4.79 -13.24
CA ASN A 9 -1.58 3.50 -13.86
C ASN A 9 -3.09 3.24 -13.92
N PRO A 10 -3.68 3.09 -15.12
CA PRO A 10 -5.13 2.89 -15.28
C PRO A 10 -5.63 1.53 -14.74
N ASN A 11 -4.72 0.58 -14.49
CA ASN A 11 -5.06 -0.74 -13.96
C ASN A 11 -5.01 -0.80 -12.44
N ILE A 12 -4.68 0.30 -11.76
CA ILE A 12 -4.56 0.38 -10.30
C ILE A 12 -5.57 1.39 -9.77
N GLU A 13 -6.38 0.95 -8.82
CA GLU A 13 -7.26 1.79 -8.04
C GLU A 13 -6.85 1.73 -6.57
N PHE A 14 -6.55 2.88 -5.99
CA PHE A 14 -6.29 2.99 -4.55
C PHE A 14 -7.61 3.19 -3.82
N VAL A 15 -7.95 2.28 -2.94
CA VAL A 15 -9.19 2.30 -2.16
C VAL A 15 -8.98 2.80 -0.75
N ALA A 16 -7.83 2.48 -0.15
CA ALA A 16 -7.50 2.92 1.20
C ALA A 16 -5.98 2.97 1.46
N VAL A 17 -5.63 3.76 2.48
CA VAL A 17 -4.28 3.83 3.07
C VAL A 17 -4.41 3.73 4.58
N ASN A 18 -3.50 3.02 5.21
CA ASN A 18 -3.38 2.96 6.67
C ASN A 18 -2.00 3.47 7.11
N ASP A 19 -1.99 4.46 7.97
CA ASP A 19 -0.80 4.94 8.64
C ASP A 19 -1.16 5.48 10.03
N PRO A 20 -0.75 4.80 11.12
CA PRO A 20 -1.12 5.19 12.48
C PRO A 20 -0.39 6.45 12.99
N PHE A 21 0.63 6.93 12.29
CA PHE A 21 1.47 8.06 12.70
C PHE A 21 1.23 9.33 11.88
N MET A 22 0.35 9.26 10.88
CA MET A 22 0.04 10.38 10.01
C MET A 22 -1.42 10.81 10.14
N THR A 23 -1.67 12.06 9.81
CA THR A 23 -3.02 12.60 9.65
C THR A 23 -3.31 12.83 8.17
N PRO A 24 -4.58 12.86 7.72
CA PRO A 24 -4.92 13.06 6.31
C PRO A 24 -4.37 14.35 5.70
N ASP A 25 -4.33 15.44 6.46
CA ASP A 25 -3.77 16.72 6.04
C ASP A 25 -2.25 16.62 5.80
N TYR A 26 -1.53 15.96 6.73
CA TYR A 26 -0.09 15.75 6.60
C TYR A 26 0.23 14.78 5.46
N MET A 27 -0.58 13.75 5.27
CA MET A 27 -0.44 12.84 4.12
C MET A 27 -0.65 13.58 2.80
N ALA A 28 -1.66 14.45 2.71
CA ALA A 28 -1.90 15.28 1.53
C ALA A 28 -0.70 16.20 1.24
N TYR A 29 -0.11 16.80 2.29
CA TYR A 29 1.10 17.59 2.18
C TYR A 29 2.28 16.78 1.64
N MET A 30 2.55 15.59 2.23
CA MET A 30 3.65 14.71 1.82
C MET A 30 3.48 14.18 0.39
N LEU A 31 2.23 13.92 -0.04
CA LEU A 31 1.94 13.51 -1.40
C LEU A 31 2.18 14.66 -2.39
N LYS A 32 1.85 15.88 -2.00
CA LYS A 32 1.98 17.08 -2.85
C LYS A 32 3.44 17.48 -3.06
N TYR A 33 4.25 17.40 -2.02
CA TYR A 33 5.64 17.87 -2.03
C TYR A 33 6.60 16.71 -1.82
N ASP A 34 7.43 16.44 -2.81
CA ASP A 34 8.47 15.42 -2.74
C ASP A 34 9.78 16.02 -3.27
N THR A 35 10.85 15.90 -2.48
CA THR A 35 12.15 16.50 -2.80
C THR A 35 12.78 15.84 -4.03
N MET A 36 12.62 14.53 -4.19
CA MET A 36 13.24 13.77 -5.29
C MET A 36 12.39 13.78 -6.57
N HIS A 37 11.06 13.74 -6.43
CA HIS A 37 10.13 13.56 -7.57
C HIS A 37 9.32 14.82 -7.89
N GLY A 38 9.65 15.92 -7.20
CA GLY A 38 9.01 17.21 -7.42
C GLY A 38 7.57 17.29 -6.89
N ARG A 39 6.93 18.41 -7.18
CA ARG A 39 5.54 18.65 -6.81
C ARG A 39 4.59 17.76 -7.61
N TYR A 40 3.53 17.28 -6.99
CA TYR A 40 2.46 16.58 -7.69
C TYR A 40 1.65 17.56 -8.55
N ASP A 41 1.40 17.20 -9.82
CA ASP A 41 0.77 18.10 -10.80
C ASP A 41 -0.76 18.11 -10.72
N GLY A 42 -1.36 17.13 -10.03
CA GLY A 42 -2.81 16.99 -9.88
C GLY A 42 -3.38 17.72 -8.68
N THR A 43 -4.66 17.50 -8.44
CA THR A 43 -5.40 18.03 -7.29
C THR A 43 -5.33 17.07 -6.11
N ILE A 44 -5.06 17.61 -4.93
CA ILE A 44 -5.06 16.85 -3.68
C ILE A 44 -5.89 17.64 -2.67
N GLU A 45 -6.93 16.99 -2.18
CA GLU A 45 -7.80 17.45 -1.11
C GLU A 45 -7.83 16.41 -0.01
N TYR A 46 -8.31 16.76 1.16
CA TYR A 46 -8.44 15.83 2.28
C TYR A 46 -9.69 16.10 3.10
N THR A 47 -10.16 15.08 3.78
CA THR A 47 -11.20 15.13 4.80
C THR A 47 -10.66 14.43 6.05
N ASP A 48 -11.42 14.39 7.13
CA ASP A 48 -11.00 13.73 8.38
C ASP A 48 -10.76 12.22 8.21
N ASP A 49 -11.40 11.59 7.22
CA ASP A 49 -11.40 10.14 6.98
C ASP A 49 -10.81 9.70 5.64
N ALA A 50 -10.37 10.66 4.81
CA ALA A 50 -9.91 10.33 3.46
C ALA A 50 -9.00 11.41 2.85
N ILE A 51 -8.26 11.00 1.83
CA ILE A 51 -7.64 11.92 0.87
C ILE A 51 -8.33 11.78 -0.49
N ILE A 52 -8.44 12.87 -1.21
CA ILE A 52 -9.04 12.92 -2.54
C ILE A 52 -7.95 13.35 -3.52
N VAL A 53 -7.59 12.46 -4.42
CA VAL A 53 -6.54 12.72 -5.41
C VAL A 53 -7.14 12.63 -6.80
N ASP A 54 -7.08 13.72 -7.54
CA ASP A 54 -7.68 13.87 -8.87
C ASP A 54 -9.15 13.43 -8.92
N GLY A 55 -9.90 13.79 -7.87
CA GLY A 55 -11.33 13.47 -7.71
C GLY A 55 -11.61 12.04 -7.22
N LYS A 56 -10.59 11.20 -7.01
CA LYS A 56 -10.75 9.84 -6.47
C LYS A 56 -10.58 9.83 -4.97
N LYS A 57 -11.59 9.35 -4.25
CA LYS A 57 -11.55 9.25 -2.78
C LYS A 57 -10.78 7.99 -2.37
N VAL A 58 -9.79 8.16 -1.50
CA VAL A 58 -8.99 7.10 -0.88
C VAL A 58 -9.20 7.18 0.62
N LEU A 59 -9.76 6.14 1.23
CA LEU A 59 -10.03 6.11 2.66
C LEU A 59 -8.73 6.09 3.46
N PHE A 60 -8.76 6.74 4.62
CA PHE A 60 -7.62 6.79 5.52
C PHE A 60 -7.94 6.07 6.83
N PHE A 61 -7.06 5.16 7.24
CA PHE A 61 -7.12 4.47 8.50
C PHE A 61 -5.86 4.76 9.33
N ALA A 62 -5.98 4.71 10.65
CA ALA A 62 -4.89 4.95 11.60
C ALA A 62 -4.76 3.78 12.59
N GLU A 63 -4.85 2.55 12.10
CA GLU A 63 -4.80 1.35 12.90
C GLU A 63 -3.36 0.85 13.10
N MET A 64 -2.99 0.61 14.36
CA MET A 64 -1.68 0.06 14.73
C MET A 64 -1.60 -1.45 14.50
N ASP A 65 -2.71 -2.16 14.73
CA ASP A 65 -2.79 -3.60 14.49
C ASP A 65 -3.41 -3.87 13.11
N PRO A 66 -2.67 -4.50 12.19
CA PRO A 66 -3.17 -4.80 10.85
C PRO A 66 -4.44 -5.65 10.81
N LYS A 67 -4.75 -6.41 11.86
CA LYS A 67 -5.99 -7.19 11.96
C LYS A 67 -7.24 -6.32 12.06
N ASN A 68 -7.10 -5.11 12.58
CA ASN A 68 -8.22 -4.19 12.75
C ASN A 68 -8.53 -3.39 11.49
N ILE A 69 -7.66 -3.45 10.48
CA ILE A 69 -7.87 -2.73 9.23
C ILE A 69 -8.90 -3.48 8.38
N PRO A 70 -10.01 -2.83 8.02
CA PRO A 70 -11.13 -3.52 7.37
C PRO A 70 -10.93 -3.63 5.84
N TRP A 71 -9.84 -4.25 5.39
CA TRP A 71 -9.52 -4.36 3.95
C TRP A 71 -10.65 -4.97 3.13
N GLY A 72 -11.31 -5.98 3.66
CA GLY A 72 -12.46 -6.61 2.98
C GLY A 72 -13.65 -5.69 2.80
N LYS A 73 -13.91 -4.76 3.75
CA LYS A 73 -15.04 -3.82 3.65
C LYS A 73 -14.81 -2.75 2.58
N VAL A 74 -13.55 -2.39 2.35
CA VAL A 74 -13.19 -1.38 1.33
C VAL A 74 -12.88 -2.02 -0.04
N GLY A 75 -12.95 -3.34 -0.15
CA GLY A 75 -12.72 -4.06 -1.40
C GLY A 75 -11.25 -4.08 -1.83
N ALA A 76 -10.32 -4.03 -0.88
CA ALA A 76 -8.90 -4.09 -1.18
C ALA A 76 -8.47 -5.52 -1.56
N ASP A 77 -8.17 -5.74 -2.82
CA ASP A 77 -7.65 -7.03 -3.30
C ASP A 77 -6.17 -7.22 -2.95
N TYR A 78 -5.38 -6.16 -3.07
CA TYR A 78 -3.95 -6.15 -2.83
C TYR A 78 -3.61 -5.16 -1.73
N VAL A 79 -2.77 -5.57 -0.79
CA VAL A 79 -2.19 -4.69 0.22
C VAL A 79 -0.68 -4.60 0.00
N VAL A 80 -0.16 -3.39 -0.12
CA VAL A 80 1.28 -3.14 -0.15
C VAL A 80 1.75 -2.80 1.26
N GLU A 81 2.46 -3.75 1.87
CA GLU A 81 3.06 -3.58 3.19
C GLU A 81 4.39 -2.82 3.05
N SER A 82 4.42 -1.59 3.52
CA SER A 82 5.58 -0.69 3.40
C SER A 82 6.08 -0.14 4.74
N THR A 83 5.64 -0.73 5.87
CA THR A 83 6.03 -0.26 7.21
C THR A 83 7.45 -0.67 7.60
N GLY A 84 7.96 -1.76 7.02
CA GLY A 84 9.23 -2.36 7.43
C GLY A 84 9.17 -3.14 8.75
N VAL A 85 7.99 -3.29 9.35
CA VAL A 85 7.76 -4.01 10.61
C VAL A 85 7.24 -5.42 10.41
N PHE A 86 6.29 -5.59 9.47
CA PHE A 86 5.62 -6.86 9.19
C PHE A 86 6.32 -7.62 8.06
N LEU A 87 7.58 -8.00 8.28
CA LEU A 87 8.49 -8.55 7.27
C LEU A 87 8.53 -10.08 7.23
N THR A 88 7.56 -10.77 7.83
CA THR A 88 7.43 -12.22 7.78
C THR A 88 6.05 -12.59 7.26
N LYS A 89 5.94 -13.77 6.64
CA LYS A 89 4.67 -14.31 6.15
C LYS A 89 3.61 -14.36 7.25
N GLU A 90 4.01 -14.79 8.46
CA GLU A 90 3.12 -14.86 9.63
C GLU A 90 2.54 -13.48 10.00
N LYS A 91 3.38 -12.45 10.03
CA LYS A 91 2.93 -11.08 10.33
C LYS A 91 2.10 -10.47 9.21
N ALA A 92 2.47 -10.72 7.95
CA ALA A 92 1.72 -10.27 6.79
C ALA A 92 0.35 -10.95 6.67
N GLN A 93 0.19 -12.16 7.24
CA GLN A 93 -1.08 -12.89 7.29
C GLN A 93 -2.21 -12.06 7.93
N ALA A 94 -1.89 -11.17 8.86
CA ALA A 94 -2.88 -10.30 9.50
C ALA A 94 -3.65 -9.42 8.49
N HIS A 95 -3.03 -9.02 7.39
CA HIS A 95 -3.72 -8.28 6.33
C HIS A 95 -4.67 -9.18 5.52
N ILE A 96 -4.30 -10.44 5.32
CA ILE A 96 -5.17 -11.43 4.67
C ILE A 96 -6.39 -11.70 5.56
N ASP A 97 -6.17 -11.86 6.87
CA ASP A 97 -7.24 -12.03 7.85
C ASP A 97 -8.18 -10.81 7.90
N GLY A 98 -7.66 -9.61 7.63
CA GLY A 98 -8.42 -8.37 7.45
C GLY A 98 -9.22 -8.29 6.15
N GLY A 99 -9.10 -9.29 5.27
CA GLY A 99 -9.89 -9.44 4.04
C GLY A 99 -9.15 -9.12 2.74
N ALA A 100 -7.84 -8.84 2.77
CA ALA A 100 -7.05 -8.70 1.56
C ALA A 100 -6.85 -10.07 0.88
N LYS A 101 -6.81 -10.10 -0.46
CA LYS A 101 -6.55 -11.34 -1.21
C LYS A 101 -5.05 -11.64 -1.32
N LYS A 102 -4.22 -10.60 -1.36
CA LYS A 102 -2.77 -10.72 -1.52
C LYS A 102 -2.03 -9.59 -0.81
N VAL A 103 -0.88 -9.92 -0.23
CA VAL A 103 0.02 -8.95 0.39
C VAL A 103 1.34 -8.89 -0.36
N ILE A 104 1.81 -7.69 -0.64
CA ILE A 104 3.09 -7.41 -1.29
C ILE A 104 3.95 -6.65 -0.28
N MET A 105 5.02 -7.26 0.21
CA MET A 105 5.97 -6.58 1.08
C MET A 105 6.98 -5.80 0.26
N SER A 106 7.12 -4.51 0.50
CA SER A 106 8.06 -3.63 -0.21
C SER A 106 9.48 -3.63 0.36
N ALA A 107 9.71 -4.40 1.42
CA ALA A 107 11.03 -4.53 2.07
C ALA A 107 11.47 -6.00 2.13
N PRO A 108 12.78 -6.27 2.33
CA PRO A 108 13.30 -7.64 2.47
C PRO A 108 12.54 -8.44 3.52
N SER A 109 12.02 -9.61 3.11
CA SER A 109 11.48 -10.55 4.07
C SER A 109 12.59 -11.10 4.98
N LYS A 110 12.23 -11.43 6.21
CA LYS A 110 13.13 -12.07 7.18
C LYS A 110 12.96 -13.61 7.22
N ASP A 111 12.08 -14.13 6.37
CA ASP A 111 11.79 -15.55 6.20
C ASP A 111 11.96 -15.98 4.74
N ASP A 112 11.58 -17.22 4.41
CA ASP A 112 11.70 -17.81 3.07
C ASP A 112 10.62 -17.32 2.08
N THR A 113 9.98 -16.18 2.33
CA THR A 113 8.99 -15.60 1.41
C THR A 113 9.65 -15.28 0.06
N PRO A 114 9.09 -15.75 -1.06
CA PRO A 114 9.65 -15.50 -2.39
C PRO A 114 9.84 -14.03 -2.68
N MET A 115 11.02 -13.69 -3.20
CA MET A 115 11.42 -12.34 -3.53
C MET A 115 11.51 -12.16 -5.05
N PHE A 116 10.86 -11.12 -5.55
CA PHE A 116 10.86 -10.77 -6.97
C PHE A 116 11.50 -9.41 -7.17
N VAL A 117 12.49 -9.34 -8.04
CA VAL A 117 13.18 -8.11 -8.41
C VAL A 117 12.87 -7.84 -9.89
N MET A 118 12.27 -6.69 -10.16
CA MET A 118 11.93 -6.30 -11.53
C MET A 118 13.21 -6.17 -12.37
N GLY A 119 13.18 -6.79 -13.54
CA GLY A 119 14.35 -6.86 -14.44
C GLY A 119 15.35 -7.98 -14.13
N VAL A 120 15.12 -8.77 -13.06
CA VAL A 120 16.01 -9.88 -12.65
C VAL A 120 15.29 -11.22 -12.66
N ASN A 121 14.21 -11.37 -11.93
CA ASN A 121 13.53 -12.65 -11.76
C ASN A 121 12.00 -12.56 -11.68
N GLN A 122 11.40 -11.46 -12.16
CA GLN A 122 9.94 -11.27 -12.15
C GLN A 122 9.18 -12.39 -12.87
N ASP A 123 9.84 -13.05 -13.86
CA ASP A 123 9.23 -14.13 -14.64
C ASP A 123 9.00 -15.40 -13.81
N THR A 124 9.63 -15.51 -12.64
CA THR A 124 9.41 -16.62 -11.71
C THR A 124 8.16 -16.43 -10.84
N TYR A 125 7.50 -15.25 -10.92
CA TYR A 125 6.28 -14.99 -10.18
C TYR A 125 5.14 -15.88 -10.65
N THR A 126 4.43 -16.49 -9.71
CA THR A 126 3.22 -17.27 -9.98
C THR A 126 2.02 -16.67 -9.23
N CYS A 127 0.85 -16.65 -9.87
CA CYS A 127 -0.37 -16.09 -9.28
C CYS A 127 -0.86 -16.82 -8.02
N LEU A 128 -0.35 -18.02 -7.75
CA LEU A 128 -0.73 -18.83 -6.57
C LEU A 128 -0.07 -18.37 -5.27
N LEU A 129 0.87 -17.43 -5.32
CA LEU A 129 1.52 -16.88 -4.14
C LEU A 129 0.58 -15.89 -3.44
N TYR A 130 0.17 -16.17 -2.22
CA TYR A 130 -0.67 -15.27 -1.40
C TYR A 130 0.10 -14.09 -0.84
N THR A 131 1.36 -14.31 -0.48
CA THR A 131 2.30 -13.25 -0.06
C THR A 131 3.49 -13.27 -0.98
N SER A 132 3.82 -12.14 -1.54
CA SER A 132 5.01 -11.98 -2.36
C SER A 132 5.68 -10.65 -2.08
N ARG A 133 6.96 -10.58 -2.35
CA ARG A 133 7.76 -9.38 -2.24
C ARG A 133 8.17 -8.92 -3.64
N CYS A 134 7.91 -7.65 -3.95
CA CYS A 134 8.56 -6.94 -5.05
C CYS A 134 9.57 -5.94 -4.49
N VAL A 135 10.75 -5.92 -5.03
CA VAL A 135 11.79 -4.90 -4.79
C VAL A 135 12.09 -4.21 -6.10
#